data_92a8c571c69b92daae52a2dec8db9d6b
#
_entry.id   92a8c571c69b92daae52a2dec8db9d6b
#
_cell.length_a   1.000
_cell.length_b   1.000
_cell.length_c   1.000
_cell.angle_alpha   90.00
_cell.angle_beta   90.00
_cell.angle_gamma   90.00
#
_symmetry.space_group_name_H-M   'P 1'
#
loop_
_entity.id
_entity.type
_entity.pdbx_description
1 polymer ?
#
loop_
_entity_poly.entity_id
_entity_poly.type
_entity_poly.pdbx_seq_one_letter_code
_entity_poly.pdbx_strand_id
1 'polypeptide(L)'
;MIKQNQKIKIALIGDSLAQGGAEKVHALLSIYFKDSGLEVENCIFTNCVSYKFSGTLLNLGKTSPGSFFIFRKLSQFLVFKKFIKSNNFDFVIDFRMRTNFFWEFLISNTVYSSKIFYTVHSGVLEYYFPKSAFLSNLIYNKKNVVTVSKAIRNEILFKKLANKVDCIYNPVDLRATANLQKQSSFADSDYILAIGRMSTDIKQFDKLILAYTKSNLSDQNIKLVFLGEGENKQKYIHLAEQLGVKDFVIFKGFVENPFPYYKNTLFLVLCSKNEGFPNVIMESLGVGTPVVAFDCFSGPNEIIIDKSNGLLVENQNFEKLTEAMNLFVENNELYDYCKSNSCQSVAPFSLDKIGKQWLDYLKINVS
;
A
#
# COMPACT_ATOMS: atom_id res chain seq x y z
N MET A 1 35.47 -1.22 3.26
CA MET A 1 35.77 -2.66 3.08
C MET A 1 34.69 -3.43 3.82
N ILE A 2 33.80 -4.11 3.13
CA ILE A 2 32.81 -5.03 3.73
C ILE A 2 33.58 -6.31 4.01
N LYS A 3 33.55 -6.77 5.26
CA LYS A 3 34.23 -8.02 5.67
C LYS A 3 33.71 -9.18 4.78
N GLN A 4 34.56 -9.78 3.99
CA GLN A 4 34.31 -11.05 3.32
C GLN A 4 33.92 -12.10 4.37
N ASN A 5 32.73 -12.66 4.30
CA ASN A 5 32.10 -13.70 5.15
C ASN A 5 31.11 -13.28 6.25
N GLN A 6 30.73 -12.03 6.40
CA GLN A 6 29.64 -11.71 7.37
C GLN A 6 28.35 -11.43 6.57
N LYS A 7 27.27 -12.22 6.84
CA LYS A 7 25.95 -11.97 6.26
C LYS A 7 25.49 -10.55 6.60
N ILE A 8 25.01 -9.80 5.60
CA ILE A 8 24.46 -8.46 5.80
C ILE A 8 23.18 -8.57 6.63
N LYS A 9 23.10 -7.77 7.67
CA LYS A 9 22.00 -7.76 8.63
C LYS A 9 21.12 -6.54 8.45
N ILE A 10 19.83 -6.77 8.16
CA ILE A 10 18.86 -5.70 7.92
C ILE A 10 17.68 -5.76 8.90
N ALA A 11 17.31 -4.61 9.48
CA ALA A 11 16.12 -4.47 10.29
C ALA A 11 15.00 -3.79 9.48
N LEU A 12 13.81 -4.38 9.49
CA LEU A 12 12.59 -3.82 8.93
C LEU A 12 11.65 -3.45 10.06
N ILE A 13 11.29 -2.17 10.16
CA ILE A 13 10.52 -1.62 11.28
C ILE A 13 9.15 -1.19 10.77
N GLY A 14 8.07 -1.69 11.35
CA GLY A 14 6.70 -1.37 10.95
C GLY A 14 5.79 -1.09 12.13
N ASP A 15 4.61 -0.53 11.86
CA ASP A 15 3.57 -0.42 12.88
C ASP A 15 2.94 -1.79 13.16
N SER A 16 2.72 -2.57 12.10
CA SER A 16 2.19 -3.94 12.13
C SER A 16 2.66 -4.74 10.91
N LEU A 17 2.21 -5.98 10.78
CA LEU A 17 2.32 -6.81 9.57
C LEU A 17 0.92 -7.28 9.12
N ALA A 18 -0.05 -6.35 9.10
CA ALA A 18 -1.44 -6.66 8.78
C ALA A 18 -2.18 -5.48 8.15
N GLN A 19 -3.14 -5.77 7.28
CA GLN A 19 -4.24 -4.91 6.82
C GLN A 19 -3.87 -3.57 6.14
N GLY A 20 -2.61 -3.29 5.82
CA GLY A 20 -2.21 -2.03 5.19
C GLY A 20 -1.28 -2.20 4.00
N GLY A 21 -1.14 -1.14 3.19
CA GLY A 21 -0.27 -1.15 2.02
C GLY A 21 1.22 -1.14 2.39
N ALA A 22 1.62 -0.31 3.35
CA ALA A 22 2.99 -0.24 3.85
C ALA A 22 3.41 -1.56 4.54
N GLU A 23 2.49 -2.15 5.31
CA GLU A 23 2.67 -3.42 6.00
C GLU A 23 2.84 -4.58 5.01
N LYS A 24 2.11 -4.55 3.89
CA LYS A 24 2.29 -5.52 2.80
C LYS A 24 3.65 -5.39 2.13
N VAL A 25 4.10 -4.16 1.87
CA VAL A 25 5.45 -3.90 1.31
C VAL A 25 6.54 -4.35 2.27
N HIS A 26 6.42 -4.05 3.57
CA HIS A 26 7.32 -4.56 4.61
C HIS A 26 7.43 -6.09 4.55
N ALA A 27 6.29 -6.78 4.53
CA ALA A 27 6.23 -8.24 4.47
C ALA A 27 6.90 -8.80 3.19
N LEU A 28 6.58 -8.25 2.01
CA LEU A 28 7.15 -8.68 0.73
C LEU A 28 8.67 -8.45 0.67
N LEU A 29 9.15 -7.29 1.12
CA LEU A 29 10.59 -7.01 1.15
C LEU A 29 11.32 -7.90 2.15
N SER A 30 10.69 -8.29 3.28
CA SER A 30 11.30 -9.25 4.22
C SER A 30 11.55 -10.61 3.58
N ILE A 31 10.61 -11.08 2.73
CA ILE A 31 10.75 -12.31 1.97
C ILE A 31 11.88 -12.18 0.96
N TYR A 32 11.84 -11.13 0.13
CA TYR A 32 12.84 -10.90 -0.90
C TYR A 32 14.26 -10.81 -0.35
N PHE A 33 14.49 -10.03 0.72
CA PHE A 33 15.81 -9.89 1.33
C PHE A 33 16.32 -11.20 1.94
N LYS A 34 15.41 -11.97 2.55
CA LYS A 34 15.77 -13.30 3.09
C LYS A 34 16.16 -14.27 1.98
N ASP A 35 15.38 -14.30 0.90
CA ASP A 35 15.65 -15.14 -0.28
C ASP A 35 16.95 -14.72 -0.99
N SER A 36 17.29 -13.43 -0.91
CA SER A 36 18.57 -12.87 -1.40
C SER A 36 19.76 -13.14 -0.45
N GLY A 37 19.58 -13.94 0.62
CA GLY A 37 20.66 -14.36 1.52
C GLY A 37 20.96 -13.40 2.68
N LEU A 38 20.20 -12.31 2.85
CA LEU A 38 20.38 -11.39 3.97
C LEU A 38 19.83 -11.99 5.29
N GLU A 39 20.38 -11.54 6.41
CA GLU A 39 19.79 -11.78 7.73
C GLU A 39 18.74 -10.70 8.02
N VAL A 40 17.46 -11.10 8.06
CA VAL A 40 16.33 -10.19 8.21
C VAL A 40 15.74 -10.29 9.60
N GLU A 41 15.61 -9.14 10.28
CA GLU A 41 14.90 -9.01 11.54
C GLU A 41 13.77 -7.98 11.40
N ASN A 42 12.56 -8.38 11.76
CA ASN A 42 11.38 -7.53 11.72
C ASN A 42 11.07 -7.02 13.13
N CYS A 43 10.60 -5.77 13.24
CA CYS A 43 10.13 -5.21 14.50
C CYS A 43 8.80 -4.48 14.26
N ILE A 44 7.77 -4.81 15.06
CA ILE A 44 6.45 -4.16 14.97
C ILE A 44 6.01 -3.61 16.32
N PHE A 45 5.26 -2.50 16.31
CA PHE A 45 4.81 -1.78 17.49
C PHE A 45 3.41 -2.19 17.98
N THR A 46 2.59 -2.78 17.10
CA THR A 46 1.25 -3.28 17.41
C THR A 46 1.19 -4.79 17.20
N ASN A 47 0.45 -5.49 18.07
CA ASN A 47 0.31 -6.95 17.98
C ASN A 47 -0.72 -7.35 16.92
N CYS A 48 -0.39 -7.11 15.65
CA CYS A 48 -1.25 -7.49 14.54
C CYS A 48 -0.40 -8.03 13.37
N VAL A 49 -0.61 -9.31 13.03
CA VAL A 49 0.13 -10.03 11.98
C VAL A 49 -0.84 -10.87 11.19
N SER A 50 -1.00 -10.59 9.90
CA SER A 50 -1.77 -11.39 8.94
C SER A 50 -1.01 -11.66 7.64
N TYR A 51 -0.02 -10.83 7.30
CA TYR A 51 0.81 -11.06 6.12
C TYR A 51 1.91 -12.08 6.40
N LYS A 52 2.19 -12.94 5.41
CA LYS A 52 3.38 -13.81 5.42
C LYS A 52 4.63 -12.94 5.30
N PHE A 53 5.63 -13.22 6.11
CA PHE A 53 6.92 -12.54 6.12
C PHE A 53 8.05 -13.54 6.34
N SER A 54 9.30 -13.12 6.17
CA SER A 54 10.50 -13.93 6.46
C SER A 54 11.41 -13.23 7.47
N GLY A 55 12.25 -14.04 8.16
CA GLY A 55 13.14 -13.57 9.22
C GLY A 55 12.53 -13.64 10.61
N THR A 56 13.28 -13.15 11.62
CA THR A 56 12.80 -13.11 13.02
C THR A 56 11.83 -11.95 13.24
N LEU A 57 11.02 -12.00 14.29
CA LEU A 57 10.05 -10.97 14.63
C LEU A 57 10.16 -10.55 16.11
N LEU A 58 10.52 -9.29 16.35
CA LEU A 58 10.30 -8.62 17.61
C LEU A 58 8.94 -7.92 17.61
N ASN A 59 8.00 -8.39 18.43
CA ASN A 59 6.67 -7.82 18.55
C ASN A 59 6.55 -6.99 19.84
N LEU A 60 6.75 -5.68 19.72
CA LEU A 60 6.67 -4.74 20.86
C LEU A 60 5.23 -4.56 21.35
N GLY A 61 4.23 -4.87 20.54
CA GLY A 61 2.83 -4.85 20.96
C GLY A 61 2.51 -5.86 22.06
N LYS A 62 3.34 -6.89 22.22
CA LYS A 62 3.22 -7.93 23.28
C LYS A 62 3.95 -7.57 24.59
N THR A 63 4.83 -6.58 24.58
CA THR A 63 5.80 -6.36 25.68
C THR A 63 5.24 -5.70 26.94
N SER A 64 4.00 -5.22 26.96
CA SER A 64 3.41 -4.60 28.17
C SER A 64 1.88 -4.61 28.11
N PRO A 65 1.21 -5.77 28.20
CA PRO A 65 -0.23 -5.82 28.30
C PRO A 65 -0.68 -5.24 29.65
N GLY A 66 -1.59 -4.26 29.63
CA GLY A 66 -2.26 -3.74 30.83
C GLY A 66 -1.59 -2.57 31.55
N SER A 67 -0.45 -2.05 31.11
CA SER A 67 0.18 -0.87 31.71
C SER A 67 -0.39 0.45 31.20
N PHE A 68 -0.34 1.51 32.03
CA PHE A 68 -0.70 2.87 31.60
C PHE A 68 0.05 3.25 30.31
N PHE A 69 -0.62 3.96 29.42
CA PHE A 69 -0.16 4.31 28.06
C PHE A 69 1.28 4.87 28.01
N ILE A 70 1.65 5.74 28.94
CA ILE A 70 2.99 6.36 29.01
C ILE A 70 4.05 5.30 29.36
N PHE A 71 3.83 4.47 30.37
CA PHE A 71 4.76 3.41 30.76
C PHE A 71 4.94 2.38 29.65
N ARG A 72 3.86 2.04 28.94
CA ARG A 72 3.94 1.14 27.80
C ARG A 72 4.82 1.73 26.68
N LYS A 73 4.63 3.01 26.32
CA LYS A 73 5.47 3.67 25.30
C LYS A 73 6.94 3.75 25.72
N LEU A 74 7.22 4.05 26.98
CA LEU A 74 8.58 4.08 27.50
C LEU A 74 9.24 2.70 27.48
N SER A 75 8.52 1.66 27.89
CA SER A 75 8.99 0.27 27.84
C SER A 75 9.28 -0.15 26.39
N GLN A 76 8.34 0.11 25.46
CA GLN A 76 8.54 -0.17 24.04
C GLN A 76 9.78 0.57 23.50
N PHE A 77 9.95 1.84 23.86
CA PHE A 77 11.13 2.62 23.44
C PHE A 77 12.44 2.01 23.96
N LEU A 78 12.52 1.61 25.22
CA LEU A 78 13.73 1.02 25.80
C LEU A 78 14.06 -0.34 25.15
N VAL A 79 13.07 -1.20 24.96
CA VAL A 79 13.24 -2.49 24.26
C VAL A 79 13.67 -2.27 22.82
N PHE A 80 13.02 -1.34 22.12
CA PHE A 80 13.37 -0.98 20.74
C PHE A 80 14.79 -0.42 20.62
N LYS A 81 15.18 0.48 21.53
CA LYS A 81 16.54 1.02 21.59
C LYS A 81 17.57 -0.08 21.81
N LYS A 82 17.30 -1.01 22.75
CA LYS A 82 18.16 -2.16 22.98
C LYS A 82 18.25 -3.02 21.71
N PHE A 83 17.13 -3.33 21.07
CA PHE A 83 17.09 -4.12 19.84
C PHE A 83 17.97 -3.53 18.74
N ILE A 84 17.82 -2.24 18.43
CA ILE A 84 18.61 -1.58 17.37
C ILE A 84 20.09 -1.52 17.75
N LYS A 85 20.44 -1.22 19.01
CA LYS A 85 21.84 -1.05 19.44
C LYS A 85 22.60 -2.36 19.61
N SER A 86 21.91 -3.44 20.04
CA SER A 86 22.60 -4.73 20.34
C SER A 86 22.85 -5.56 19.09
N ASN A 87 22.05 -5.39 18.02
CA ASN A 87 22.10 -6.27 16.84
C ASN A 87 23.05 -5.80 15.75
N ASN A 88 23.65 -4.60 15.86
CA ASN A 88 24.61 -4.07 14.89
C ASN A 88 24.16 -4.17 13.42
N PHE A 89 22.92 -3.75 13.13
CA PHE A 89 22.37 -3.79 11.79
C PHE A 89 23.19 -2.99 10.81
N ASP A 90 23.42 -3.54 9.62
CA ASP A 90 24.02 -2.82 8.50
C ASP A 90 23.09 -1.77 7.94
N PHE A 91 21.78 -2.08 7.89
CA PHE A 91 20.73 -1.20 7.39
C PHE A 91 19.47 -1.33 8.24
N VAL A 92 18.73 -0.21 8.35
CA VAL A 92 17.42 -0.15 8.99
C VAL A 92 16.45 0.52 8.01
N ILE A 93 15.32 -0.12 7.72
CA ILE A 93 14.24 0.47 6.90
C ILE A 93 13.01 0.65 7.79
N ASP A 94 12.51 1.88 7.90
CA ASP A 94 11.39 2.24 8.77
C ASP A 94 10.13 2.57 7.98
N PHE A 95 9.14 1.67 8.05
CA PHE A 95 7.84 1.77 7.37
C PHE A 95 6.76 2.45 8.21
N ARG A 96 7.06 2.80 9.46
CA ARG A 96 6.05 3.33 10.41
C ARG A 96 5.48 4.67 9.99
N MET A 97 4.26 4.95 10.40
CA MET A 97 3.76 6.31 10.51
C MET A 97 4.46 7.03 11.68
N ARG A 98 4.81 8.31 11.50
CA ARG A 98 5.63 9.09 12.42
C ARG A 98 4.92 10.39 12.82
N THR A 99 3.71 10.23 13.38
CA THR A 99 2.81 11.36 13.67
C THR A 99 3.21 12.17 14.91
N ASN A 100 4.03 11.63 15.80
CA ASN A 100 4.43 12.31 17.04
C ASN A 100 5.87 12.79 16.96
N PHE A 101 6.05 14.11 16.78
CA PHE A 101 7.35 14.75 16.63
C PHE A 101 8.33 14.42 17.77
N PHE A 102 7.89 14.49 19.02
CA PHE A 102 8.77 14.29 20.18
C PHE A 102 9.39 12.88 20.18
N TRP A 103 8.58 11.86 20.00
CA TRP A 103 9.06 10.47 19.94
C TRP A 103 9.96 10.24 18.73
N GLU A 104 9.62 10.78 17.57
CA GLU A 104 10.45 10.60 16.38
C GLU A 104 11.77 11.36 16.46
N PHE A 105 11.78 12.55 17.04
CA PHE A 105 13.02 13.27 17.34
C PHE A 105 13.93 12.47 18.29
N LEU A 106 13.37 11.90 19.36
CA LEU A 106 14.10 11.07 20.29
C LEU A 106 14.65 9.81 19.61
N ILE A 107 13.83 9.08 18.88
CA ILE A 107 14.22 7.86 18.15
C ILE A 107 15.31 8.18 17.13
N SER A 108 15.12 9.17 16.29
CA SER A 108 16.06 9.54 15.24
C SER A 108 17.44 9.92 15.75
N ASN A 109 17.51 10.56 16.92
CA ASN A 109 18.78 11.06 17.44
C ASN A 109 19.45 10.12 18.46
N THR A 110 18.70 9.22 19.11
CA THR A 110 19.27 8.35 20.17
C THR A 110 19.28 6.87 19.82
N VAL A 111 18.43 6.42 18.90
CA VAL A 111 18.28 5.02 18.52
C VAL A 111 18.93 4.75 17.17
N TYR A 112 18.53 5.49 16.13
CA TYR A 112 18.99 5.25 14.77
C TYR A 112 20.39 5.80 14.50
N SER A 113 21.09 5.10 13.60
CA SER A 113 22.37 5.54 13.02
C SER A 113 22.16 6.26 11.68
N SER A 114 23.26 6.57 10.98
CA SER A 114 23.23 7.12 9.61
C SER A 114 22.71 6.14 8.56
N LYS A 115 22.62 4.86 8.88
CA LYS A 115 22.17 3.78 7.98
C LYS A 115 20.65 3.55 8.03
N ILE A 116 19.88 4.55 8.45
CA ILE A 116 18.41 4.53 8.46
C ILE A 116 17.84 5.02 7.13
N PHE A 117 16.81 4.34 6.66
CA PHE A 117 15.98 4.69 5.49
C PHE A 117 14.53 4.81 5.96
N TYR A 118 14.00 6.03 5.93
CA TYR A 118 12.60 6.29 6.27
C TYR A 118 11.74 6.17 5.05
N THR A 119 10.76 5.27 5.05
CA THR A 119 9.83 5.15 3.92
C THR A 119 8.58 6.03 4.10
N VAL A 120 7.98 6.44 2.99
CA VAL A 120 6.75 7.26 2.94
C VAL A 120 5.76 6.64 1.98
N HIS A 121 4.68 6.09 2.54
CA HIS A 121 3.69 5.26 1.83
C HIS A 121 2.32 5.93 1.61
N SER A 122 2.19 7.23 1.92
CA SER A 122 0.95 7.99 1.72
C SER A 122 1.24 9.41 1.25
N GLY A 123 0.38 9.93 0.39
CA GLY A 123 0.40 11.35 0.00
C GLY A 123 -0.01 12.30 1.14
N VAL A 124 -0.57 11.80 2.24
CA VAL A 124 -0.85 12.58 3.45
C VAL A 124 0.46 12.70 4.25
N LEU A 125 1.24 13.73 3.97
CA LEU A 125 2.59 13.89 4.51
C LEU A 125 2.62 14.08 6.03
N GLU A 126 1.54 14.55 6.63
CA GLU A 126 1.39 14.73 8.08
C GLU A 126 1.46 13.39 8.86
N TYR A 127 1.28 12.26 8.19
CA TYR A 127 1.52 10.94 8.79
C TYR A 127 3.01 10.65 9.03
N TYR A 128 3.91 11.41 8.38
CA TYR A 128 5.36 11.14 8.39
C TYR A 128 6.19 12.33 8.83
N PHE A 129 5.72 13.55 8.58
CA PHE A 129 6.48 14.79 8.82
C PHE A 129 5.69 15.79 9.66
N PRO A 130 6.37 16.52 10.53
CA PRO A 130 5.81 17.74 11.13
C PRO A 130 5.42 18.75 10.03
N LYS A 131 4.37 19.53 10.26
CA LYS A 131 3.94 20.59 9.33
C LYS A 131 5.03 21.66 9.09
N SER A 132 5.87 21.91 10.09
CA SER A 132 6.97 22.86 10.00
C SER A 132 8.20 22.21 9.34
N ALA A 133 8.69 22.80 8.25
CA ALA A 133 9.92 22.36 7.59
C ALA A 133 11.13 22.44 8.54
N PHE A 134 11.19 23.44 9.43
CA PHE A 134 12.24 23.54 10.45
C PHE A 134 12.25 22.30 11.37
N LEU A 135 11.10 21.94 11.95
CA LEU A 135 10.99 20.76 12.81
C LEU A 135 11.26 19.46 12.03
N SER A 136 10.80 19.37 10.79
CA SER A 136 11.07 18.24 9.93
C SER A 136 12.58 18.05 9.71
N ASN A 137 13.29 19.11 9.41
CA ASN A 137 14.74 19.07 9.19
C ASN A 137 15.55 18.70 10.43
N LEU A 138 15.05 18.93 11.65
CA LEU A 138 15.70 18.43 12.88
C LEU A 138 15.76 16.88 12.91
N ILE A 139 14.83 16.21 12.25
CA ILE A 139 14.78 14.75 12.17
C ILE A 139 15.43 14.25 10.89
N TYR A 140 15.07 14.81 9.71
CA TYR A 140 15.29 14.19 8.40
C TYR A 140 16.40 14.81 7.57
N ASN A 141 16.98 15.98 7.94
CA ASN A 141 17.93 16.73 7.10
C ASN A 141 19.10 15.87 6.56
N LYS A 142 19.68 15.00 7.42
CA LYS A 142 20.83 14.13 7.08
C LYS A 142 20.45 12.68 6.87
N LYS A 143 19.15 12.33 6.87
CA LYS A 143 18.66 10.97 6.79
C LYS A 143 18.16 10.67 5.37
N ASN A 144 18.16 9.39 5.00
CA ASN A 144 17.62 8.96 3.71
C ASN A 144 16.11 8.78 3.85
N VAL A 145 15.37 9.39 2.96
CA VAL A 145 13.91 9.24 2.83
C VAL A 145 13.63 8.56 1.50
N VAL A 146 12.82 7.52 1.51
CA VAL A 146 12.43 6.77 0.33
C VAL A 146 10.91 6.83 0.18
N THR A 147 10.45 7.39 -0.92
CA THR A 147 9.03 7.51 -1.23
C THR A 147 8.58 6.41 -2.16
N VAL A 148 7.29 6.10 -2.15
CA VAL A 148 6.72 5.07 -3.02
C VAL A 148 6.22 5.62 -4.36
N SER A 149 6.33 6.93 -4.58
CA SER A 149 5.96 7.59 -5.84
C SER A 149 6.81 8.83 -6.09
N LYS A 150 6.93 9.24 -7.34
CA LYS A 150 7.61 10.47 -7.74
C LYS A 150 6.84 11.70 -7.27
N ALA A 151 5.51 11.64 -7.27
CA ALA A 151 4.67 12.74 -6.80
C ALA A 151 4.96 13.06 -5.32
N ILE A 152 5.00 12.05 -4.45
CA ILE A 152 5.35 12.22 -3.02
C ILE A 152 6.77 12.76 -2.86
N ARG A 153 7.74 12.22 -3.61
CA ARG A 153 9.12 12.71 -3.60
C ARG A 153 9.19 14.21 -3.92
N ASN A 154 8.57 14.62 -5.00
CA ASN A 154 8.57 16.00 -5.46
C ASN A 154 7.91 16.93 -4.44
N GLU A 155 6.81 16.51 -3.82
CA GLU A 155 6.11 17.29 -2.79
C GLU A 155 6.95 17.47 -1.52
N ILE A 156 7.67 16.44 -1.07
CA ILE A 156 8.59 16.52 0.08
C ILE A 156 9.73 17.50 -0.20
N LEU A 157 10.31 17.45 -1.40
CA LEU A 157 11.38 18.36 -1.82
C LEU A 157 10.87 19.80 -1.96
N PHE A 158 9.70 20.00 -2.57
CA PHE A 158 9.05 21.31 -2.71
C PHE A 158 8.78 21.96 -1.35
N LYS A 159 8.24 21.18 -0.40
CA LYS A 159 8.00 21.62 0.98
C LYS A 159 9.25 21.67 1.85
N LYS A 160 10.41 21.30 1.33
CA LYS A 160 11.71 21.26 2.04
C LYS A 160 11.66 20.46 3.34
N LEU A 161 10.91 19.36 3.38
CA LEU A 161 10.74 18.52 4.57
C LEU A 161 11.92 17.58 4.82
N ALA A 162 12.65 17.20 3.78
CA ALA A 162 13.89 16.44 3.82
C ALA A 162 14.75 16.76 2.60
N ASN A 163 16.08 16.54 2.69
CA ASN A 163 17.02 16.90 1.62
C ASN A 163 17.49 15.70 0.78
N LYS A 164 17.50 14.48 1.37
CA LYS A 164 17.87 13.25 0.68
C LYS A 164 16.63 12.40 0.48
N VAL A 165 15.99 12.58 -0.68
CA VAL A 165 14.72 11.94 -0.98
C VAL A 165 14.81 11.21 -2.32
N ASP A 166 14.66 9.90 -2.29
CA ASP A 166 14.64 9.02 -3.45
C ASP A 166 13.26 8.36 -3.60
N CYS A 167 12.99 7.77 -4.76
CA CYS A 167 11.76 7.07 -5.04
C CYS A 167 12.07 5.61 -5.39
N ILE A 168 11.50 4.69 -4.63
CA ILE A 168 11.43 3.26 -4.94
C ILE A 168 9.98 2.83 -4.80
N TYR A 169 9.39 2.39 -5.89
CA TYR A 169 7.97 2.01 -5.94
C TYR A 169 7.66 0.80 -5.05
N ASN A 170 6.39 0.63 -4.72
CA ASN A 170 5.93 -0.58 -4.04
C ASN A 170 6.07 -1.81 -4.96
N PRO A 171 6.48 -2.96 -4.44
CA PRO A 171 6.48 -4.21 -5.20
C PRO A 171 5.10 -4.85 -5.27
N VAL A 172 4.85 -5.57 -6.37
CA VAL A 172 3.77 -6.54 -6.49
C VAL A 172 4.34 -7.96 -6.63
N ASP A 173 3.80 -8.92 -5.88
CA ASP A 173 4.21 -10.33 -6.01
C ASP A 173 3.41 -11.02 -7.13
N LEU A 174 3.97 -11.00 -8.33
CA LEU A 174 3.36 -11.66 -9.49
C LEU A 174 3.40 -13.20 -9.41
N ARG A 175 4.23 -13.78 -8.53
CA ARG A 175 4.28 -15.24 -8.32
C ARG A 175 3.01 -15.74 -7.63
N ALA A 176 2.44 -14.94 -6.76
CA ALA A 176 1.15 -15.24 -6.12
C ALA A 176 -0.01 -15.34 -7.12
N THR A 177 0.13 -14.72 -8.31
CA THR A 177 -0.90 -14.73 -9.36
C THR A 177 -0.83 -15.97 -10.24
N ALA A 178 0.35 -16.59 -10.40
CA ALA A 178 0.58 -17.73 -11.29
C ALA A 178 -0.15 -19.01 -10.83
N ASN A 179 -0.41 -19.18 -9.55
CA ASN A 179 -1.04 -20.36 -8.94
C ASN A 179 -2.55 -20.20 -8.70
N LEU A 180 -3.17 -19.18 -9.29
CA LEU A 180 -4.63 -19.02 -9.20
C LEU A 180 -5.32 -20.07 -10.08
N GLN A 181 -5.61 -21.24 -9.51
CA GLN A 181 -6.59 -22.14 -10.10
C GLN A 181 -7.91 -21.39 -10.24
N LYS A 182 -8.68 -21.73 -11.29
CA LYS A 182 -10.07 -21.25 -11.44
C LYS A 182 -10.85 -21.69 -10.19
N GLN A 183 -10.83 -20.86 -9.16
CA GLN A 183 -11.84 -20.97 -8.12
C GLN A 183 -13.16 -20.54 -8.74
N SER A 184 -14.22 -21.30 -8.45
CA SER A 184 -15.59 -21.03 -8.92
C SER A 184 -15.89 -19.53 -8.81
N SER A 185 -16.53 -18.99 -9.84
CA SER A 185 -16.98 -17.60 -9.85
C SER A 185 -17.74 -17.31 -8.56
N PHE A 186 -17.30 -16.28 -7.86
CA PHE A 186 -17.87 -15.86 -6.57
C PHE A 186 -19.32 -15.37 -6.71
N ALA A 187 -19.71 -14.94 -7.90
CA ALA A 187 -21.04 -14.44 -8.23
C ALA A 187 -21.58 -15.17 -9.46
N ASP A 188 -22.88 -15.48 -9.45
CA ASP A 188 -23.60 -15.97 -10.60
C ASP A 188 -23.81 -14.88 -11.69
N SER A 189 -23.20 -13.70 -11.52
CA SER A 189 -23.27 -12.55 -12.41
C SER A 189 -21.93 -11.81 -12.46
N ASP A 190 -21.70 -11.08 -13.52
CA ASP A 190 -20.56 -10.17 -13.65
C ASP A 190 -20.57 -9.08 -12.56
N TYR A 191 -19.39 -8.59 -12.22
CA TYR A 191 -19.23 -7.55 -11.21
C TYR A 191 -18.01 -6.65 -11.47
N ILE A 192 -18.04 -5.46 -10.90
CA ILE A 192 -16.89 -4.57 -10.71
C ILE A 192 -16.47 -4.58 -9.24
N LEU A 193 -15.20 -4.32 -8.99
CA LEU A 193 -14.58 -4.50 -7.68
C LEU A 193 -14.04 -3.18 -7.12
N ALA A 194 -14.29 -2.93 -5.84
CA ALA A 194 -13.63 -1.86 -5.08
C ALA A 194 -13.06 -2.43 -3.78
N ILE A 195 -11.80 -2.07 -3.46
CA ILE A 195 -11.08 -2.63 -2.30
C ILE A 195 -10.50 -1.51 -1.44
N GLY A 196 -10.72 -1.58 -0.14
CA GLY A 196 -10.11 -0.65 0.80
C GLY A 196 -10.72 -0.63 2.19
N ARG A 197 -10.04 0.04 3.11
CA ARG A 197 -10.55 0.26 4.47
C ARG A 197 -11.74 1.21 4.44
N MET A 198 -12.75 0.92 5.25
CA MET A 198 -13.98 1.69 5.39
C MET A 198 -13.99 2.54 6.67
N SER A 199 -12.81 2.83 7.26
CA SER A 199 -12.70 3.62 8.49
C SER A 199 -12.56 5.12 8.26
N THR A 200 -12.28 5.53 7.01
CA THR A 200 -12.10 6.94 6.63
C THR A 200 -12.77 7.23 5.30
N ASP A 201 -13.05 8.51 5.02
CA ASP A 201 -13.66 8.94 3.74
C ASP A 201 -12.61 9.05 2.59
N ILE A 202 -11.39 8.55 2.77
CA ILE A 202 -10.35 8.62 1.73
C ILE A 202 -10.76 7.81 0.50
N LYS A 203 -11.36 6.63 0.68
CA LYS A 203 -11.78 5.73 -0.41
C LYS A 203 -13.08 6.14 -1.09
N GLN A 204 -13.88 7.03 -0.50
CA GLN A 204 -15.09 7.61 -1.05
C GLN A 204 -16.12 6.56 -1.58
N PHE A 205 -16.30 5.46 -0.84
CA PHE A 205 -17.21 4.40 -1.26
C PHE A 205 -18.67 4.83 -1.29
N ASP A 206 -19.09 5.79 -0.47
CA ASP A 206 -20.37 6.46 -0.56
C ASP A 206 -20.61 7.11 -1.93
N LYS A 207 -19.61 7.85 -2.42
CA LYS A 207 -19.68 8.50 -3.73
C LYS A 207 -19.59 7.49 -4.89
N LEU A 208 -18.84 6.39 -4.70
CA LEU A 208 -18.81 5.31 -5.69
C LEU A 208 -20.19 4.63 -5.82
N ILE A 209 -20.91 4.40 -4.72
CA ILE A 209 -22.27 3.87 -4.76
C ILE A 209 -23.18 4.83 -5.53
N LEU A 210 -23.08 6.15 -5.28
CA LEU A 210 -23.83 7.16 -6.03
C LEU A 210 -23.48 7.20 -7.53
N ALA A 211 -22.20 7.06 -7.88
CA ALA A 211 -21.78 6.98 -9.28
C ALA A 211 -22.30 5.70 -9.95
N TYR A 212 -22.27 4.58 -9.22
CA TYR A 212 -22.80 3.30 -9.67
C TYR A 212 -24.32 3.37 -9.98
N THR A 213 -25.12 4.03 -9.15
CA THR A 213 -26.57 4.19 -9.40
C THR A 213 -26.88 5.03 -10.64
N LYS A 214 -25.93 5.85 -11.09
CA LYS A 214 -26.07 6.68 -12.31
C LYS A 214 -25.52 6.00 -13.55
N SER A 215 -24.85 4.86 -13.39
CA SER A 215 -24.32 4.05 -14.48
C SER A 215 -25.38 3.09 -15.01
N ASN A 216 -25.13 2.49 -16.17
CA ASN A 216 -25.97 1.46 -16.77
C ASN A 216 -25.62 0.03 -16.30
N LEU A 217 -24.70 -0.11 -15.31
CA LEU A 217 -24.21 -1.41 -14.87
C LEU A 217 -25.29 -2.25 -14.19
N SER A 218 -26.11 -1.63 -13.33
CA SER A 218 -27.24 -2.33 -12.68
C SER A 218 -28.26 -2.86 -13.68
N ASP A 219 -28.53 -2.10 -14.75
CA ASP A 219 -29.45 -2.50 -15.81
C ASP A 219 -28.94 -3.71 -16.59
N GLN A 220 -27.62 -3.88 -16.65
CA GLN A 220 -26.94 -5.04 -17.25
C GLN A 220 -26.67 -6.16 -16.24
N ASN A 221 -27.25 -6.10 -15.03
CA ASN A 221 -27.03 -7.06 -13.95
C ASN A 221 -25.54 -7.21 -13.50
N ILE A 222 -24.74 -6.17 -13.69
CA ILE A 222 -23.32 -6.11 -13.25
C ILE A 222 -23.29 -5.55 -11.83
N LYS A 223 -22.80 -6.31 -10.87
CA LYS A 223 -22.79 -5.95 -9.45
C LYS A 223 -21.58 -5.09 -9.06
N LEU A 224 -21.69 -4.33 -7.99
CA LEU A 224 -20.59 -3.62 -7.34
C LEU A 224 -20.19 -4.38 -6.06
N VAL A 225 -18.99 -4.95 -6.03
CA VAL A 225 -18.48 -5.72 -4.90
C VAL A 225 -17.43 -4.93 -4.14
N PHE A 226 -17.60 -4.82 -2.82
CA PHE A 226 -16.65 -4.20 -1.92
C PHE A 226 -15.93 -5.24 -1.08
N LEU A 227 -14.57 -5.18 -1.06
CA LEU A 227 -13.74 -5.88 -0.10
C LEU A 227 -13.12 -4.90 0.89
N GLY A 228 -13.20 -5.23 2.17
CA GLY A 228 -12.64 -4.45 3.27
C GLY A 228 -13.61 -4.28 4.42
N GLU A 229 -13.09 -3.77 5.51
CA GLU A 229 -13.82 -3.51 6.75
C GLU A 229 -13.56 -2.09 7.26
N GLY A 230 -14.41 -1.63 8.18
CA GLY A 230 -14.28 -0.36 8.86
C GLY A 230 -15.61 0.15 9.37
N GLU A 231 -15.54 1.19 10.20
CA GLU A 231 -16.69 1.74 10.93
C GLU A 231 -17.80 2.29 10.02
N ASN A 232 -17.43 2.73 8.81
CA ASN A 232 -18.41 3.28 7.84
C ASN A 232 -19.16 2.21 7.03
N LYS A 233 -18.87 0.90 7.20
CA LYS A 233 -19.51 -0.16 6.41
C LYS A 233 -21.03 -0.13 6.51
N GLN A 234 -21.58 0.01 7.71
CA GLN A 234 -23.04 0.06 7.92
C GLN A 234 -23.68 1.29 7.26
N LYS A 235 -22.98 2.43 7.28
CA LYS A 235 -23.41 3.65 6.57
C LYS A 235 -23.54 3.40 5.06
N TYR A 236 -22.58 2.67 4.47
CA TYR A 236 -22.59 2.35 3.04
C TYR A 236 -23.69 1.34 2.68
N ILE A 237 -23.95 0.34 3.52
CA ILE A 237 -25.05 -0.61 3.34
C ILE A 237 -26.39 0.16 3.36
N HIS A 238 -26.61 1.01 4.35
CA HIS A 238 -27.81 1.82 4.45
C HIS A 238 -27.99 2.78 3.25
N LEU A 239 -26.91 3.38 2.77
CA LEU A 239 -26.93 4.20 1.55
C LEU A 239 -27.39 3.41 0.33
N ALA A 240 -26.87 2.19 0.13
CA ALA A 240 -27.29 1.32 -0.97
C ALA A 240 -28.78 0.93 -0.87
N GLU A 241 -29.30 0.73 0.35
CA GLU A 241 -30.73 0.50 0.59
C GLU A 241 -31.57 1.73 0.22
N GLN A 242 -31.19 2.92 0.67
CA GLN A 242 -31.88 4.19 0.37
C GLN A 242 -31.91 4.50 -1.13
N LEU A 243 -30.87 4.11 -1.85
CA LEU A 243 -30.74 4.31 -3.30
C LEU A 243 -31.40 3.19 -4.13
N GLY A 244 -31.98 2.17 -3.53
CA GLY A 244 -32.66 1.07 -4.21
C GLY A 244 -31.74 0.09 -4.92
N VAL A 245 -30.43 0.08 -4.62
CA VAL A 245 -29.42 -0.79 -5.26
C VAL A 245 -28.84 -1.87 -4.32
N LYS A 246 -29.51 -2.15 -3.22
CA LYS A 246 -29.08 -3.11 -2.20
C LYS A 246 -28.72 -4.48 -2.78
N ASP A 247 -29.50 -4.98 -3.73
CA ASP A 247 -29.33 -6.31 -4.30
C ASP A 247 -28.15 -6.37 -5.30
N PHE A 248 -27.66 -5.22 -5.74
CA PHE A 248 -26.54 -5.07 -6.65
C PHE A 248 -25.23 -4.68 -5.96
N VAL A 249 -25.27 -4.16 -4.71
CA VAL A 249 -24.09 -3.70 -3.97
C VAL A 249 -23.74 -4.68 -2.86
N ILE A 250 -22.62 -5.38 -2.99
CA ILE A 250 -22.26 -6.49 -2.11
C ILE A 250 -21.03 -6.14 -1.26
N PHE A 251 -21.15 -6.28 0.07
CA PHE A 251 -20.07 -6.06 1.03
C PHE A 251 -19.54 -7.40 1.58
N LYS A 252 -18.38 -7.85 1.13
CA LYS A 252 -17.79 -9.14 1.53
C LYS A 252 -16.96 -9.10 2.80
N GLY A 253 -16.66 -7.89 3.29
CA GLY A 253 -15.80 -7.76 4.43
C GLY A 253 -14.31 -7.90 4.10
N PHE A 254 -13.48 -8.11 5.11
CA PHE A 254 -12.06 -8.36 4.92
C PHE A 254 -11.84 -9.75 4.32
N VAL A 255 -11.06 -9.81 3.26
CA VAL A 255 -10.66 -11.05 2.57
C VAL A 255 -9.15 -11.17 2.61
N GLU A 256 -8.64 -12.26 3.18
CA GLU A 256 -7.20 -12.51 3.30
C GLU A 256 -6.52 -12.65 1.93
N ASN A 257 -7.15 -13.38 1.01
CA ASN A 257 -6.68 -13.56 -0.36
C ASN A 257 -7.66 -12.93 -1.37
N PRO A 258 -7.43 -11.67 -1.80
CA PRO A 258 -8.31 -10.99 -2.75
C PRO A 258 -8.09 -11.39 -4.22
N PHE A 259 -7.05 -12.16 -4.53
CA PHE A 259 -6.71 -12.47 -5.93
C PHE A 259 -7.81 -13.17 -6.73
N PRO A 260 -8.60 -14.12 -6.18
CA PRO A 260 -9.74 -14.66 -6.91
C PRO A 260 -10.78 -13.61 -7.30
N TYR A 261 -10.98 -12.59 -6.46
CA TYR A 261 -11.89 -11.48 -6.77
C TYR A 261 -11.34 -10.58 -7.88
N TYR A 262 -10.05 -10.26 -7.86
CA TYR A 262 -9.43 -9.54 -8.98
C TYR A 262 -9.54 -10.32 -10.29
N LYS A 263 -9.31 -11.63 -10.28
CA LYS A 263 -9.31 -12.47 -11.49
C LYS A 263 -10.67 -12.58 -12.16
N ASN A 264 -11.75 -12.55 -11.38
CA ASN A 264 -13.11 -12.79 -11.85
C ASN A 264 -13.92 -11.50 -12.02
N THR A 265 -13.41 -10.33 -11.61
CA THR A 265 -14.08 -9.04 -11.84
C THR A 265 -13.86 -8.55 -13.28
N LEU A 266 -14.81 -7.80 -13.81
CA LEU A 266 -14.63 -7.11 -15.08
C LEU A 266 -13.48 -6.10 -14.96
N PHE A 267 -13.52 -5.22 -13.97
CA PHE A 267 -12.47 -4.25 -13.69
C PHE A 267 -12.48 -3.79 -12.23
N LEU A 268 -11.35 -3.28 -11.77
CA LEU A 268 -11.23 -2.62 -10.46
C LEU A 268 -11.59 -1.14 -10.60
N VAL A 269 -12.32 -0.58 -9.62
CA VAL A 269 -12.58 0.87 -9.51
C VAL A 269 -11.87 1.45 -8.30
N LEU A 270 -11.12 2.56 -8.49
CA LEU A 270 -10.46 3.30 -7.44
C LEU A 270 -10.82 4.79 -7.52
N CYS A 271 -11.65 5.28 -6.60
CA CYS A 271 -12.09 6.68 -6.54
C CYS A 271 -11.55 7.43 -5.30
N SER A 272 -10.35 7.10 -4.86
CA SER A 272 -9.74 7.65 -3.66
C SER A 272 -9.42 9.15 -3.80
N LYS A 273 -9.55 9.91 -2.71
CA LYS A 273 -9.07 11.31 -2.62
C LYS A 273 -7.56 11.40 -2.69
N ASN A 274 -6.87 10.43 -2.11
CA ASN A 274 -5.42 10.41 -1.97
C ASN A 274 -4.92 8.98 -1.86
N GLU A 275 -3.79 8.71 -2.48
CA GLU A 275 -3.06 7.44 -2.39
C GLU A 275 -1.57 7.72 -2.12
N GLY A 276 -0.82 6.66 -1.84
CA GLY A 276 0.64 6.70 -1.91
C GLY A 276 1.10 6.11 -3.24
N PHE A 277 0.97 4.79 -3.33
CA PHE A 277 1.15 3.98 -4.54
C PHE A 277 0.23 2.78 -4.39
N PRO A 278 -0.95 2.78 -5.03
CA PRO A 278 -2.04 1.86 -4.69
C PRO A 278 -1.75 0.42 -5.11
N ASN A 279 -1.42 -0.43 -4.14
CA ASN A 279 -1.14 -1.85 -4.38
C ASN A 279 -2.32 -2.56 -5.08
N VAL A 280 -3.56 -2.16 -4.78
CA VAL A 280 -4.77 -2.75 -5.37
C VAL A 280 -4.82 -2.59 -6.89
N ILE A 281 -4.29 -1.48 -7.45
CA ILE A 281 -4.15 -1.30 -8.90
C ILE A 281 -3.14 -2.31 -9.45
N MET A 282 -1.96 -2.40 -8.85
CA MET A 282 -0.92 -3.32 -9.31
C MET A 282 -1.35 -4.78 -9.21
N GLU A 283 -2.08 -5.14 -8.16
CA GLU A 283 -2.62 -6.49 -7.94
C GLU A 283 -3.68 -6.85 -8.99
N SER A 284 -4.58 -5.91 -9.29
CA SER A 284 -5.61 -6.06 -10.33
C SER A 284 -4.97 -6.26 -11.70
N LEU A 285 -4.10 -5.33 -12.10
CA LEU A 285 -3.38 -5.42 -13.38
C LEU A 285 -2.52 -6.69 -13.45
N GLY A 286 -1.90 -7.10 -12.34
CA GLY A 286 -1.04 -8.29 -12.27
C GLY A 286 -1.76 -9.61 -12.55
N VAL A 287 -3.06 -9.68 -12.38
CA VAL A 287 -3.89 -10.84 -12.77
C VAL A 287 -4.56 -10.68 -14.13
N GLY A 288 -4.29 -9.60 -14.84
CA GLY A 288 -4.86 -9.30 -16.16
C GLY A 288 -6.23 -8.61 -16.09
N THR A 289 -6.53 -7.91 -15.01
CA THR A 289 -7.79 -7.19 -14.82
C THR A 289 -7.54 -5.69 -14.91
N PRO A 290 -8.14 -4.98 -15.90
CA PRO A 290 -7.94 -3.56 -16.09
C PRO A 290 -8.58 -2.74 -14.96
N VAL A 291 -8.27 -1.44 -14.92
CA VAL A 291 -8.65 -0.56 -13.82
C VAL A 291 -9.30 0.72 -14.34
N VAL A 292 -10.32 1.21 -13.62
CA VAL A 292 -10.85 2.57 -13.75
C VAL A 292 -10.49 3.33 -12.48
N ALA A 293 -9.69 4.40 -12.57
CA ALA A 293 -9.24 5.10 -11.37
C ALA A 293 -9.21 6.62 -11.54
N PHE A 294 -9.44 7.35 -10.45
CA PHE A 294 -9.12 8.77 -10.42
C PHE A 294 -7.61 9.01 -10.53
N ASP A 295 -7.23 10.03 -11.28
CA ASP A 295 -5.90 10.63 -11.26
C ASP A 295 -5.76 11.50 -10.00
N CYS A 296 -5.78 10.84 -8.83
CA CYS A 296 -5.55 11.52 -7.56
C CYS A 296 -4.07 11.85 -7.39
N PHE A 297 -3.74 12.66 -6.39
CA PHE A 297 -2.44 13.30 -6.19
C PHE A 297 -1.23 12.38 -6.45
N SER A 298 -1.28 11.09 -6.11
CA SER A 298 -0.12 10.20 -6.17
C SER A 298 -0.50 8.77 -6.54
N GLY A 299 0.28 8.15 -7.38
CA GLY A 299 0.29 6.71 -7.67
C GLY A 299 -0.50 6.28 -8.89
N PRO A 300 -1.79 6.56 -9.06
CA PRO A 300 -2.55 6.04 -10.21
C PRO A 300 -1.93 6.36 -11.56
N ASN A 301 -1.55 7.62 -11.82
CA ASN A 301 -0.92 8.05 -13.08
C ASN A 301 0.54 7.58 -13.27
N GLU A 302 1.15 7.01 -12.25
CA GLU A 302 2.47 6.37 -12.35
C GLU A 302 2.36 4.86 -12.66
N ILE A 303 1.13 4.29 -12.60
CA ILE A 303 0.84 2.87 -12.85
C ILE A 303 -0.05 2.70 -14.08
N ILE A 304 -1.10 3.53 -14.19
CA ILE A 304 -2.07 3.45 -15.28
C ILE A 304 -1.60 4.31 -16.45
N ILE A 305 -1.54 3.68 -17.62
CA ILE A 305 -1.40 4.35 -18.92
C ILE A 305 -2.82 4.39 -19.51
N ASP A 306 -3.39 5.59 -19.53
CA ASP A 306 -4.78 5.80 -19.96
C ASP A 306 -5.09 5.13 -21.30
N LYS A 307 -6.21 4.40 -21.36
CA LYS A 307 -6.68 3.61 -22.50
C LYS A 307 -5.73 2.49 -22.97
N SER A 308 -4.70 2.17 -22.18
CA SER A 308 -3.76 1.09 -22.50
C SER A 308 -3.86 -0.08 -21.53
N ASN A 309 -3.90 0.17 -20.22
CA ASN A 309 -4.07 -0.86 -19.18
C ASN A 309 -5.22 -0.54 -18.21
N GLY A 310 -5.95 0.56 -18.48
CA GLY A 310 -7.05 1.04 -17.67
C GLY A 310 -7.52 2.42 -18.16
N LEU A 311 -8.45 3.01 -17.43
CA LEU A 311 -8.95 4.36 -17.67
C LEU A 311 -8.55 5.26 -16.49
N LEU A 312 -7.85 6.35 -16.79
CA LEU A 312 -7.46 7.36 -15.81
C LEU A 312 -8.44 8.54 -15.90
N VAL A 313 -9.20 8.72 -14.84
CA VAL A 313 -10.29 9.69 -14.77
C VAL A 313 -9.85 10.94 -14.02
N GLU A 314 -10.30 12.10 -14.45
CA GLU A 314 -10.07 13.38 -13.77
C GLU A 314 -10.41 13.29 -12.28
N ASN A 315 -9.48 13.72 -11.44
CA ASN A 315 -9.61 13.60 -9.98
C ASN A 315 -10.90 14.27 -9.45
N GLN A 316 -11.65 13.53 -8.63
CA GLN A 316 -12.91 13.95 -8.01
C GLN A 316 -14.07 14.22 -8.99
N ASN A 317 -13.96 13.87 -10.26
CA ASN A 317 -15.03 13.98 -11.23
C ASN A 317 -15.82 12.67 -11.31
N PHE A 318 -16.87 12.54 -10.49
CA PHE A 318 -17.70 11.34 -10.41
C PHE A 318 -18.61 11.14 -11.63
N GLU A 319 -18.91 12.18 -12.38
CA GLU A 319 -19.63 12.06 -13.67
C GLU A 319 -18.75 11.35 -14.70
N LYS A 320 -17.52 11.81 -14.88
CA LYS A 320 -16.55 11.11 -15.74
C LYS A 320 -16.21 9.70 -15.24
N LEU A 321 -16.25 9.45 -13.92
CA LEU A 321 -16.07 8.09 -13.39
C LEU A 321 -17.20 7.18 -13.84
N THR A 322 -18.45 7.68 -13.80
CA THR A 322 -19.63 6.96 -14.30
C THR A 322 -19.50 6.66 -15.79
N GLU A 323 -19.13 7.66 -16.60
CA GLU A 323 -18.91 7.51 -18.03
C GLU A 323 -17.80 6.47 -18.33
N ALA A 324 -16.70 6.49 -17.56
CA ALA A 324 -15.61 5.52 -17.72
C ALA A 324 -16.02 4.10 -17.37
N MET A 325 -16.85 3.91 -16.34
CA MET A 325 -17.41 2.59 -15.98
C MET A 325 -18.32 2.08 -17.11
N ASN A 326 -19.21 2.92 -17.65
CA ASN A 326 -20.07 2.56 -18.78
C ASN A 326 -19.25 2.24 -20.03
N LEU A 327 -18.22 3.05 -20.33
CA LEU A 327 -17.37 2.86 -21.50
C LEU A 327 -16.69 1.49 -21.52
N PHE A 328 -16.23 0.98 -20.37
CA PHE A 328 -15.60 -0.34 -20.28
C PHE A 328 -16.58 -1.51 -20.48
N VAL A 329 -17.85 -1.29 -20.27
CA VAL A 329 -18.91 -2.31 -20.50
C VAL A 329 -19.43 -2.24 -21.93
N GLU A 330 -19.49 -1.05 -22.51
CA GLU A 330 -20.06 -0.82 -23.84
C GLU A 330 -19.04 -0.99 -24.98
N ASN A 331 -17.74 -0.73 -24.71
CA ASN A 331 -16.67 -0.80 -25.71
C ASN A 331 -15.76 -2.02 -25.45
N ASN A 332 -16.16 -3.17 -25.98
CA ASN A 332 -15.42 -4.42 -25.83
C ASN A 332 -14.00 -4.35 -26.42
N GLU A 333 -13.79 -3.63 -27.53
CA GLU A 333 -12.47 -3.49 -28.16
C GLU A 333 -11.48 -2.79 -27.22
N LEU A 334 -11.88 -1.65 -26.64
CA LEU A 334 -11.06 -0.93 -25.67
C LEU A 334 -10.82 -1.74 -24.40
N TYR A 335 -11.88 -2.41 -23.90
CA TYR A 335 -11.77 -3.26 -22.72
C TYR A 335 -10.76 -4.39 -22.92
N ASP A 336 -10.88 -5.15 -24.02
CA ASP A 336 -10.00 -6.28 -24.34
C ASP A 336 -8.56 -5.81 -24.58
N TYR A 337 -8.38 -4.66 -25.22
CA TYR A 337 -7.07 -4.06 -25.38
C TYR A 337 -6.42 -3.72 -24.02
N CYS A 338 -7.14 -3.04 -23.11
CA CYS A 338 -6.65 -2.74 -21.77
C CYS A 338 -6.34 -4.01 -20.97
N LYS A 339 -7.21 -5.02 -21.06
CA LYS A 339 -7.06 -6.30 -20.40
C LYS A 339 -5.81 -7.06 -20.87
N SER A 340 -5.56 -7.07 -22.17
CA SER A 340 -4.40 -7.75 -22.76
C SER A 340 -3.06 -7.12 -22.32
N ASN A 341 -3.02 -5.81 -22.07
CA ASN A 341 -1.83 -5.08 -21.65
C ASN A 341 -1.63 -5.06 -20.13
N SER A 342 -2.64 -5.43 -19.33
CA SER A 342 -2.63 -5.28 -17.87
C SER A 342 -1.44 -5.96 -17.21
N CYS A 343 -1.23 -7.26 -17.43
CA CYS A 343 -0.14 -8.01 -16.79
C CYS A 343 1.24 -7.45 -17.10
N GLN A 344 1.49 -7.11 -18.36
CA GLN A 344 2.80 -6.61 -18.79
C GLN A 344 3.09 -5.22 -18.20
N SER A 345 2.08 -4.41 -18.00
CA SER A 345 2.22 -3.03 -17.49
C SER A 345 2.80 -2.95 -16.08
N VAL A 346 2.59 -3.97 -15.25
CA VAL A 346 3.11 -4.03 -13.87
C VAL A 346 4.42 -4.81 -13.73
N ALA A 347 4.96 -5.36 -14.81
CA ALA A 347 6.24 -6.06 -14.79
C ALA A 347 7.41 -5.20 -14.24
N PRO A 348 7.47 -3.86 -14.43
CA PRO A 348 8.48 -3.01 -13.80
C PRO A 348 8.39 -2.97 -12.26
N PHE A 349 7.23 -3.25 -11.70
CA PHE A 349 6.95 -3.22 -10.26
C PHE A 349 7.00 -4.60 -9.61
N SER A 350 7.46 -5.64 -10.32
CA SER A 350 7.59 -6.97 -9.74
C SER A 350 8.49 -6.97 -8.51
N LEU A 351 8.20 -7.87 -7.55
CA LEU A 351 8.98 -8.00 -6.31
C LEU A 351 10.48 -8.18 -6.61
N ASP A 352 10.82 -8.93 -7.64
CA ASP A 352 12.22 -9.17 -8.01
C ASP A 352 12.91 -7.89 -8.52
N LYS A 353 12.24 -7.07 -9.33
CA LYS A 353 12.81 -5.80 -9.82
C LYS A 353 12.92 -4.75 -8.73
N ILE A 354 11.85 -4.55 -7.95
CA ILE A 354 11.85 -3.58 -6.85
C ILE A 354 12.80 -4.01 -5.73
N GLY A 355 12.82 -5.29 -5.40
CA GLY A 355 13.75 -5.83 -4.42
C GLY A 355 15.21 -5.65 -4.84
N LYS A 356 15.53 -5.90 -6.13
CA LYS A 356 16.85 -5.61 -6.69
C LYS A 356 17.17 -4.12 -6.62
N GLN A 357 16.23 -3.24 -6.96
CA GLN A 357 16.42 -1.79 -6.84
C GLN A 357 16.74 -1.37 -5.40
N TRP A 358 16.11 -2.00 -4.39
CA TRP A 358 16.47 -1.80 -3.00
C TRP A 358 17.91 -2.26 -2.70
N LEU A 359 18.33 -3.46 -3.16
CA LEU A 359 19.70 -3.93 -2.96
C LEU A 359 20.73 -2.99 -3.61
N ASP A 360 20.47 -2.55 -4.84
CA ASP A 360 21.33 -1.61 -5.57
C ASP A 360 21.42 -0.26 -4.83
N TYR A 361 20.29 0.25 -4.33
CA TYR A 361 20.22 1.49 -3.55
C TYR A 361 20.98 1.39 -2.22
N LEU A 362 20.94 0.24 -1.57
CA LEU A 362 21.71 -0.06 -0.36
C LEU A 362 23.17 -0.42 -0.67
N LYS A 363 23.55 -0.52 -1.94
CA LYS A 363 24.88 -0.96 -2.42
C LYS A 363 25.26 -2.35 -1.91
N ILE A 364 24.30 -3.26 -1.94
CA ILE A 364 24.45 -4.66 -1.54
C ILE A 364 24.61 -5.49 -2.82
N ASN A 365 25.76 -6.12 -2.95
CA ASN A 365 26.00 -7.12 -4.00
C ASN A 365 25.65 -8.50 -3.44
N VAL A 366 24.63 -9.13 -3.99
CA VAL A 366 24.31 -10.54 -3.75
C VAL A 366 24.93 -11.34 -4.89
N SER A 367 25.76 -12.32 -4.54
CA SER A 367 26.38 -13.27 -5.46
C SER A 367 25.41 -14.34 -5.92
#